data_653ad16a774975092343b8b7b3ee5030
#
_entry.id   653ad16a774975092343b8b7b3ee5030
#
_cell.length_a   1.000
_cell.length_b   1.000
_cell.length_c   1.000
_cell.angle_alpha   90.00
_cell.angle_beta   90.00
_cell.angle_gamma   90.00
#
_symmetry.space_group_name_H-M   'P 1'
#
loop_
_entity.id
_entity.type
_entity.pdbx_description
1 polymer ?
#
loop_
_entity_poly.entity_id
_entity_poly.type
_entity_poly.pdbx_seq_one_letter_code
_entity_poly.pdbx_strand_id
1 'polypeptide(L)'
;MRIIESSIPACMNPNPTPVDSAHKSASKKSTNVHVPTPKFFMPVFLTLIITTLIYIGFQLSSDLAHVPALSLYSVILLATALFIALSFEFVNGFHDTANAVATVIYTNALSAPVAVMWAGFCNFLGVMVASGAVAYGIIALLPVELIMNVGSGAGFAMVFAMLIAAILWNLGTWFLGIPASSSHTLIGSILGVGIMNYILNAGSGASGIDMEQVIKVGKALLFSPLIGFAFAAVLFLLVKKIFKRQMELFQPPEGNKPPPPLIRAMLIFTCTGVSFAHGSNDGQKGMGLIMLILIGCVPLAYSLNKNLDAQHIQSFGQLSAQTANVIYPNHQDIPDEQARAVITKYIQTKEITPEVIPALASLTDHLGEKVASYSNIKDVPEAQVSEFRNDMYLSTTAFKRLDKAEALPAMSAAQEKTVDKYRDNLDSFLQYIPTWVKVAVALALGLGTMVGWKRIVVTVGERIGKEHMTYGQGMSAELVAMSTIAAADGFGMPV
;
A
#
# COMPACT_ATOMS: atom_id res chain seq x y z
N MET A 1 31.24 -70.11 -6.12
CA MET A 1 30.91 -71.19 -5.17
C MET A 1 29.41 -71.15 -4.92
N ARG A 2 28.77 -72.16 -5.37
CA ARG A 2 27.37 -72.55 -5.46
C ARG A 2 26.59 -72.43 -4.13
N ILE A 3 25.28 -72.01 -4.26
CA ILE A 3 24.05 -72.67 -3.79
C ILE A 3 23.69 -72.33 -2.30
N ILE A 4 22.50 -71.77 -2.04
CA ILE A 4 21.29 -72.56 -1.72
C ILE A 4 20.04 -71.70 -1.99
N GLU A 5 19.17 -72.15 -2.92
CA GLU A 5 17.75 -71.85 -3.00
C GLU A 5 17.03 -72.57 -1.87
N SER A 6 16.17 -71.83 -1.13
CA SER A 6 15.13 -72.46 -0.34
C SER A 6 13.79 -71.76 -0.59
N SER A 7 12.95 -72.50 -1.24
CA SER A 7 11.54 -72.30 -1.57
C SER A 7 10.70 -71.91 -0.33
N ILE A 8 9.96 -70.79 -0.46
CA ILE A 8 8.83 -70.42 0.40
C ILE A 8 7.53 -70.42 -0.46
N PRO A 9 6.44 -71.05 0.01
CA PRO A 9 5.25 -71.26 -0.81
C PRO A 9 4.44 -70.01 -1.01
N ALA A 10 3.85 -69.87 -2.23
CA ALA A 10 2.90 -68.84 -2.58
C ALA A 10 1.66 -68.84 -1.67
N CYS A 11 1.52 -67.83 -0.82
CA CYS A 11 0.27 -67.51 -0.17
C CYS A 11 -0.56 -66.65 -1.13
N MET A 12 -1.76 -67.14 -1.35
CA MET A 12 -2.84 -66.58 -2.17
C MET A 12 -3.06 -65.08 -1.88
N ASN A 13 -3.09 -64.34 -2.96
CA ASN A 13 -3.48 -62.94 -2.96
C ASN A 13 -5.01 -62.83 -2.81
N PRO A 14 -5.58 -62.27 -1.74
CA PRO A 14 -7.00 -62.00 -1.73
C PRO A 14 -7.27 -60.79 -2.63
N ASN A 15 -8.23 -60.95 -3.54
CA ASN A 15 -8.76 -59.89 -4.40
C ASN A 15 -8.93 -58.58 -3.62
N PRO A 16 -8.44 -57.45 -4.15
CA PRO A 16 -8.72 -56.17 -3.56
C PRO A 16 -10.24 -55.88 -3.67
N THR A 17 -10.83 -55.61 -2.53
CA THR A 17 -12.23 -55.21 -2.42
C THR A 17 -12.48 -53.91 -3.21
N PRO A 18 -13.70 -53.68 -3.77
CA PRO A 18 -14.00 -52.51 -4.63
C PRO A 18 -13.97 -51.13 -3.94
N VAL A 19 -13.51 -51.05 -2.70
CA VAL A 19 -13.51 -49.79 -1.92
C VAL A 19 -12.30 -48.87 -2.23
N ASP A 20 -11.20 -49.45 -2.76
CA ASP A 20 -9.99 -48.67 -3.06
C ASP A 20 -10.00 -47.96 -4.44
N SER A 21 -11.00 -48.20 -5.29
CA SER A 21 -11.08 -47.54 -6.60
C SER A 21 -11.85 -46.23 -6.58
N ALA A 22 -12.50 -45.88 -5.44
CA ALA A 22 -13.23 -44.61 -5.32
C ALA A 22 -12.36 -43.39 -4.97
N HIS A 23 -11.15 -43.58 -4.49
CA HIS A 23 -10.26 -42.48 -4.10
C HIS A 23 -9.29 -41.98 -5.20
N LYS A 24 -9.29 -42.57 -6.37
CA LYS A 24 -8.66 -42.04 -7.57
C LYS A 24 -9.62 -41.34 -8.50
N SER A 25 -10.61 -40.62 -7.95
CA SER A 25 -11.38 -39.66 -8.73
C SER A 25 -10.41 -38.51 -9.05
N ALA A 26 -9.93 -38.48 -10.28
CA ALA A 26 -9.15 -37.42 -10.85
C ALA A 26 -9.76 -36.07 -10.42
N SER A 27 -8.96 -35.22 -9.79
CA SER A 27 -9.25 -33.79 -9.59
C SER A 27 -9.75 -33.22 -10.92
N LYS A 28 -11.06 -33.15 -11.12
CA LYS A 28 -11.66 -32.50 -12.28
C LYS A 28 -11.29 -31.02 -12.18
N LYS A 29 -10.37 -30.56 -13.03
CA LYS A 29 -10.05 -29.14 -13.20
C LYS A 29 -11.35 -28.36 -13.27
N SER A 30 -11.48 -27.29 -12.49
CA SER A 30 -12.66 -26.44 -12.54
C SER A 30 -12.84 -25.88 -13.96
N THR A 31 -13.95 -26.18 -14.59
CA THR A 31 -14.27 -25.69 -15.95
C THR A 31 -14.48 -24.18 -15.97
N ASN A 32 -14.82 -23.56 -14.83
CA ASN A 32 -15.01 -22.11 -14.70
C ASN A 32 -13.74 -21.27 -14.95
N VAL A 33 -12.56 -21.82 -14.70
CA VAL A 33 -11.28 -21.14 -14.99
C VAL A 33 -10.97 -21.08 -16.48
N HIS A 34 -11.60 -21.92 -17.28
CA HIS A 34 -11.35 -22.08 -18.72
C HIS A 34 -12.37 -21.38 -19.63
N VAL A 35 -13.29 -20.60 -19.04
CA VAL A 35 -14.26 -19.83 -19.82
C VAL A 35 -13.52 -18.77 -20.65
N PRO A 36 -13.77 -18.70 -21.98
CA PRO A 36 -13.15 -17.72 -22.83
C PRO A 36 -13.57 -16.29 -22.44
N THR A 37 -12.63 -15.35 -22.53
CA THR A 37 -12.93 -13.92 -22.33
C THR A 37 -13.89 -13.43 -23.43
N PRO A 38 -14.89 -12.59 -23.08
CA PRO A 38 -15.80 -12.02 -24.06
C PRO A 38 -15.04 -11.23 -25.14
N LYS A 39 -15.49 -11.31 -26.39
CA LYS A 39 -14.83 -10.63 -27.52
C LYS A 39 -14.73 -9.11 -27.36
N PHE A 40 -15.67 -8.50 -26.63
CA PHE A 40 -15.67 -7.05 -26.36
C PHE A 40 -14.67 -6.64 -25.25
N PHE A 41 -14.13 -7.60 -24.50
CA PHE A 41 -13.24 -7.32 -23.37
C PHE A 41 -11.99 -6.51 -23.80
N MET A 42 -11.29 -6.98 -24.84
CA MET A 42 -10.06 -6.31 -25.30
C MET A 42 -10.30 -4.89 -25.82
N PRO A 43 -11.30 -4.63 -26.67
CA PRO A 43 -11.61 -3.25 -27.08
C PRO A 43 -11.95 -2.33 -25.90
N VAL A 44 -12.77 -2.77 -24.96
CA VAL A 44 -13.14 -1.98 -23.77
C VAL A 44 -11.88 -1.71 -22.90
N PHE A 45 -11.09 -2.74 -22.67
CA PHE A 45 -9.85 -2.64 -21.90
C PHE A 45 -8.87 -1.62 -22.50
N LEU A 46 -8.61 -1.69 -23.81
CA LEU A 46 -7.74 -0.74 -24.52
C LEU A 46 -8.33 0.70 -24.50
N THR A 47 -9.64 0.84 -24.66
CA THR A 47 -10.30 2.15 -24.58
C THR A 47 -10.11 2.76 -23.19
N LEU A 48 -10.27 1.97 -22.11
CA LEU A 48 -10.05 2.44 -20.74
C LEU A 48 -8.60 2.88 -20.52
N ILE A 49 -7.61 2.11 -21.00
CA ILE A 49 -6.19 2.52 -20.91
C ILE A 49 -5.95 3.84 -21.65
N ILE A 50 -6.40 3.97 -22.91
CA ILE A 50 -6.19 5.17 -23.69
C ILE A 50 -6.86 6.37 -23.04
N THR A 51 -8.11 6.23 -22.59
CA THR A 51 -8.84 7.29 -21.89
C THR A 51 -8.12 7.70 -20.60
N THR A 52 -7.58 6.74 -19.85
CA THR A 52 -6.77 7.00 -18.64
C THR A 52 -5.53 7.83 -18.95
N LEU A 53 -4.77 7.43 -19.96
CA LEU A 53 -3.55 8.16 -20.36
C LEU A 53 -3.86 9.57 -20.83
N ILE A 54 -4.95 9.77 -21.60
CA ILE A 54 -5.42 11.10 -22.03
C ILE A 54 -5.82 11.93 -20.82
N TYR A 55 -6.57 11.34 -19.88
CA TYR A 55 -7.00 12.03 -18.65
C TYR A 55 -5.79 12.47 -17.79
N ILE A 56 -4.82 11.58 -17.58
CA ILE A 56 -3.58 11.90 -16.85
C ILE A 56 -2.83 13.03 -17.54
N GLY A 57 -2.65 12.95 -18.87
CA GLY A 57 -1.96 13.97 -19.65
C GLY A 57 -2.65 15.33 -19.56
N PHE A 58 -3.99 15.36 -19.63
CA PHE A 58 -4.78 16.58 -19.49
C PHE A 58 -4.63 17.21 -18.09
N GLN A 59 -4.78 16.42 -17.03
CA GLN A 59 -4.67 16.92 -15.66
C GLN A 59 -3.26 17.41 -15.33
N LEU A 60 -2.25 16.63 -15.74
CA LEU A 60 -0.86 17.02 -15.56
C LEU A 60 -0.54 18.31 -16.31
N SER A 61 -1.01 18.44 -17.56
CA SER A 61 -0.85 19.67 -18.34
C SER A 61 -1.52 20.88 -17.67
N SER A 62 -2.71 20.69 -17.10
CA SER A 62 -3.42 21.73 -16.34
C SER A 62 -2.65 22.17 -15.09
N ASP A 63 -2.11 21.21 -14.32
CA ASP A 63 -1.33 21.51 -13.12
C ASP A 63 0.00 22.20 -13.47
N LEU A 64 0.61 21.82 -14.60
CA LEU A 64 1.86 22.40 -15.10
C LEU A 64 1.70 23.78 -15.74
N ALA A 65 0.49 24.17 -16.13
CA ALA A 65 0.23 25.49 -16.75
C ALA A 65 0.54 26.67 -15.82
N HIS A 66 0.62 26.42 -14.51
CA HIS A 66 0.86 27.42 -13.46
C HIS A 66 2.28 27.36 -12.87
N VAL A 67 3.17 26.63 -13.51
CA VAL A 67 4.58 26.51 -13.10
C VAL A 67 5.49 26.82 -14.30
N PRO A 68 6.74 27.22 -14.09
CA PRO A 68 7.68 27.45 -15.19
C PRO A 68 7.81 26.25 -16.09
N ALA A 69 8.06 26.52 -17.38
CA ALA A 69 8.21 25.49 -18.38
C ALA A 69 9.32 24.50 -17.99
N LEU A 70 8.95 23.23 -17.81
CA LEU A 70 9.91 22.17 -17.54
C LEU A 70 10.82 21.95 -18.75
N SER A 71 12.09 21.61 -18.47
CA SER A 71 12.99 21.16 -19.54
C SER A 71 12.47 19.87 -20.17
N LEU A 72 12.79 19.63 -21.45
CA LEU A 72 12.44 18.39 -22.13
C LEU A 72 12.92 17.16 -21.35
N TYR A 73 14.10 17.23 -20.75
CA TYR A 73 14.65 16.17 -19.90
C TYR A 73 13.75 15.91 -18.69
N SER A 74 13.31 16.95 -17.97
CA SER A 74 12.41 16.81 -16.81
C SER A 74 11.05 16.23 -17.20
N VAL A 75 10.52 16.60 -18.36
CA VAL A 75 9.25 16.03 -18.88
C VAL A 75 9.40 14.55 -19.18
N ILE A 76 10.47 14.14 -19.86
CA ILE A 76 10.74 12.72 -20.15
C ILE A 76 10.94 11.93 -18.86
N LEU A 77 11.69 12.48 -17.91
CA LEU A 77 11.94 11.85 -16.61
C LEU A 77 10.63 11.64 -15.83
N LEU A 78 9.79 12.68 -15.77
CA LEU A 78 8.48 12.62 -15.11
C LEU A 78 7.57 11.58 -15.78
N ALA A 79 7.45 11.61 -17.10
CA ALA A 79 6.62 10.67 -17.85
C ALA A 79 7.08 9.22 -17.64
N THR A 80 8.40 8.99 -17.67
CA THR A 80 8.98 7.66 -17.44
C THR A 80 8.72 7.19 -15.99
N ALA A 81 8.91 8.06 -15.01
CA ALA A 81 8.69 7.73 -13.61
C ALA A 81 7.21 7.40 -13.31
N LEU A 82 6.28 8.20 -13.85
CA LEU A 82 4.85 7.95 -13.73
C LEU A 82 4.45 6.64 -14.43
N PHE A 83 5.00 6.37 -15.62
CA PHE A 83 4.75 5.13 -16.32
C PHE A 83 5.22 3.91 -15.52
N ILE A 84 6.41 3.97 -14.92
CA ILE A 84 6.94 2.88 -14.08
C ILE A 84 6.08 2.71 -12.81
N ALA A 85 5.67 3.80 -12.15
CA ALA A 85 4.83 3.74 -10.95
C ALA A 85 3.43 3.15 -11.25
N LEU A 86 2.80 3.57 -12.35
CA LEU A 86 1.52 3.01 -12.79
C LEU A 86 1.66 1.55 -13.26
N SER A 87 2.81 1.18 -13.85
CA SER A 87 3.10 -0.21 -14.20
C SER A 87 3.25 -1.08 -12.95
N PHE A 88 3.85 -0.56 -11.88
CA PHE A 88 3.91 -1.25 -10.59
C PHE A 88 2.50 -1.54 -10.07
N GLU A 89 1.60 -0.55 -10.06
CA GLU A 89 0.21 -0.73 -9.61
C GLU A 89 -0.59 -1.68 -10.50
N PHE A 90 -0.36 -1.63 -11.80
CA PHE A 90 -0.97 -2.57 -12.73
C PHE A 90 -0.52 -4.02 -12.46
N VAL A 91 0.78 -4.23 -12.23
CA VAL A 91 1.33 -5.53 -11.86
C VAL A 91 0.82 -6.00 -10.50
N ASN A 92 0.70 -5.09 -9.53
CA ASN A 92 0.09 -5.35 -8.24
C ASN A 92 -1.35 -5.87 -8.41
N GLY A 93 -2.17 -5.20 -9.23
CA GLY A 93 -3.55 -5.60 -9.49
C GLY A 93 -3.70 -7.04 -9.97
N PHE A 94 -2.92 -7.49 -10.95
CA PHE A 94 -3.07 -8.86 -11.45
C PHE A 94 -2.45 -9.93 -10.54
N HIS A 95 -1.49 -9.54 -9.71
CA HIS A 95 -0.84 -10.48 -8.79
C HIS A 95 -1.77 -10.85 -7.63
N ASP A 96 -2.45 -9.85 -7.07
CA ASP A 96 -3.27 -10.03 -5.87
C ASP A 96 -4.75 -10.36 -6.15
N THR A 97 -5.17 -10.40 -7.41
CA THR A 97 -6.53 -10.76 -7.84
C THR A 97 -7.00 -12.09 -7.26
N ALA A 98 -6.10 -13.09 -7.15
CA ALA A 98 -6.46 -14.43 -6.70
C ALA A 98 -7.06 -14.45 -5.29
N ASN A 99 -6.65 -13.56 -4.43
CA ASN A 99 -7.10 -13.50 -3.04
C ASN A 99 -8.62 -13.22 -2.93
N ALA A 100 -9.16 -12.46 -3.88
CA ALA A 100 -10.57 -12.09 -3.89
C ALA A 100 -11.41 -13.00 -4.80
N VAL A 101 -10.87 -13.51 -5.93
CA VAL A 101 -11.71 -14.19 -6.92
C VAL A 101 -11.61 -15.71 -6.90
N ALA A 102 -10.58 -16.30 -6.28
CA ALA A 102 -10.43 -17.75 -6.27
C ALA A 102 -11.65 -18.44 -5.65
N THR A 103 -12.15 -17.94 -4.53
CA THR A 103 -13.30 -18.50 -3.84
C THR A 103 -14.56 -18.52 -4.75
N VAL A 104 -14.93 -17.37 -5.33
CA VAL A 104 -16.16 -17.28 -6.15
C VAL A 104 -16.05 -18.05 -7.47
N ILE A 105 -14.84 -18.24 -8.00
CA ILE A 105 -14.61 -19.04 -9.21
C ILE A 105 -14.69 -20.54 -8.89
N TYR A 106 -13.96 -21.00 -7.87
CA TYR A 106 -13.88 -22.42 -7.54
C TYR A 106 -15.14 -22.95 -6.84
N THR A 107 -15.95 -22.07 -6.26
CA THR A 107 -17.29 -22.40 -5.73
C THR A 107 -18.41 -22.29 -6.76
N ASN A 108 -18.12 -21.95 -8.01
CA ASN A 108 -19.10 -21.70 -9.08
C ASN A 108 -20.09 -20.56 -8.76
N ALA A 109 -19.78 -19.66 -7.84
CA ALA A 109 -20.61 -18.51 -7.52
C ALA A 109 -20.63 -17.49 -8.67
N LEU A 110 -19.47 -17.25 -9.31
CA LEU A 110 -19.30 -16.41 -10.49
C LEU A 110 -18.43 -17.12 -11.54
N SER A 111 -18.67 -16.85 -12.83
CA SER A 111 -17.72 -17.23 -13.87
C SER A 111 -16.46 -16.38 -13.80
N ALA A 112 -15.30 -16.93 -14.17
CA ALA A 112 -14.02 -16.23 -14.03
C ALA A 112 -13.98 -14.82 -14.68
N PRO A 113 -14.47 -14.61 -15.92
CA PRO A 113 -14.50 -13.26 -16.51
C PRO A 113 -15.34 -12.27 -15.70
N VAL A 114 -16.50 -12.70 -15.17
CA VAL A 114 -17.37 -11.83 -14.35
C VAL A 114 -16.72 -11.55 -13.00
N ALA A 115 -16.12 -12.56 -12.37
CA ALA A 115 -15.46 -12.42 -11.08
C ALA A 115 -14.32 -11.38 -11.14
N VAL A 116 -13.44 -11.46 -12.16
CA VAL A 116 -12.31 -10.52 -12.27
C VAL A 116 -12.73 -9.11 -12.67
N MET A 117 -13.76 -8.96 -13.51
CA MET A 117 -14.33 -7.64 -13.82
C MET A 117 -14.98 -7.02 -12.59
N TRP A 118 -15.70 -7.80 -11.81
CA TRP A 118 -16.34 -7.35 -10.57
C TRP A 118 -15.28 -6.95 -9.52
N ALA A 119 -14.27 -7.81 -9.30
CA ALA A 119 -13.17 -7.52 -8.39
C ALA A 119 -12.39 -6.26 -8.80
N GLY A 120 -12.09 -6.09 -10.10
CA GLY A 120 -11.43 -4.90 -10.63
C GLY A 120 -12.24 -3.61 -10.39
N PHE A 121 -13.56 -3.68 -10.55
CA PHE A 121 -14.45 -2.55 -10.24
C PHE A 121 -14.49 -2.25 -8.74
N CYS A 122 -14.55 -3.27 -7.88
CA CYS A 122 -14.51 -3.09 -6.42
C CYS A 122 -13.15 -2.53 -5.95
N ASN A 123 -12.04 -3.00 -6.52
CA ASN A 123 -10.71 -2.43 -6.28
C ASN A 123 -10.66 -0.95 -6.66
N PHE A 124 -11.17 -0.59 -7.85
CA PHE A 124 -11.28 0.80 -8.27
C PHE A 124 -12.03 1.66 -7.24
N LEU A 125 -13.19 1.20 -6.78
CA LEU A 125 -13.97 1.92 -5.76
C LEU A 125 -13.22 2.05 -4.43
N GLY A 126 -12.52 0.99 -3.99
CA GLY A 126 -11.69 1.02 -2.79
C GLY A 126 -10.61 2.08 -2.85
N VAL A 127 -9.87 2.15 -3.96
CA VAL A 127 -8.84 3.18 -4.19
C VAL A 127 -9.42 4.59 -4.13
N MET A 128 -10.60 4.80 -4.73
CA MET A 128 -11.23 6.13 -4.79
C MET A 128 -11.59 6.70 -3.41
N VAL A 129 -11.95 5.84 -2.45
CA VAL A 129 -12.32 6.26 -1.09
C VAL A 129 -11.17 6.20 -0.09
N ALA A 130 -10.00 5.73 -0.53
CA ALA A 130 -8.82 5.58 0.33
C ALA A 130 -8.39 6.90 0.98
N SER A 131 -8.03 6.82 2.27
CA SER A 131 -7.67 7.99 3.09
C SER A 131 -6.31 8.61 2.72
N GLY A 132 -5.36 7.80 2.27
CA GLY A 132 -3.96 8.16 2.07
C GLY A 132 -3.04 7.82 3.26
N ALA A 133 -3.57 7.35 4.38
CA ALA A 133 -2.77 7.07 5.58
C ALA A 133 -1.66 6.03 5.33
N VAL A 134 -1.95 4.97 4.57
CA VAL A 134 -0.96 3.95 4.18
C VAL A 134 0.10 4.54 3.25
N ALA A 135 -0.29 5.45 2.33
CA ALA A 135 0.65 6.12 1.43
C ALA A 135 1.75 6.86 2.20
N TYR A 136 1.36 7.64 3.19
CA TYR A 136 2.31 8.37 4.03
C TYR A 136 3.08 7.46 4.99
N GLY A 137 2.47 6.36 5.44
CA GLY A 137 3.16 5.31 6.20
C GLY A 137 4.31 4.67 5.42
N ILE A 138 4.16 4.47 4.12
CA ILE A 138 5.21 3.95 3.23
C ILE A 138 6.28 5.00 2.96
N ILE A 139 5.90 6.26 2.70
CA ILE A 139 6.86 7.35 2.53
C ILE A 139 7.74 7.50 3.77
N ALA A 140 7.18 7.31 4.97
CA ALA A 140 7.93 7.38 6.22
C ALA A 140 8.99 6.27 6.41
N LEU A 141 8.97 5.21 5.59
CA LEU A 141 10.03 4.19 5.55
C LEU A 141 11.27 4.63 4.77
N LEU A 142 11.12 5.65 3.91
CA LEU A 142 12.21 6.11 3.06
C LEU A 142 13.24 6.90 3.87
N PRO A 143 14.52 6.86 3.47
CA PRO A 143 15.55 7.73 4.06
C PRO A 143 15.15 9.20 3.96
N VAL A 144 15.42 9.98 5.02
CA VAL A 144 15.10 11.42 5.07
C VAL A 144 15.73 12.17 3.90
N GLU A 145 16.96 11.79 3.55
CA GLU A 145 17.70 12.37 2.42
C GLU A 145 16.94 12.17 1.10
N LEU A 146 16.32 11.00 0.90
CA LEU A 146 15.51 10.77 -0.28
C LEU A 146 14.27 11.67 -0.30
N ILE A 147 13.59 11.81 0.83
CA ILE A 147 12.37 12.63 0.93
C ILE A 147 12.68 14.12 0.71
N MET A 148 13.79 14.60 1.28
CA MET A 148 14.20 16.00 1.14
C MET A 148 14.78 16.33 -0.23
N ASN A 149 15.47 15.38 -0.86
CA ASN A 149 16.21 15.58 -2.10
C ASN A 149 15.70 14.68 -3.24
N VAL A 150 14.41 14.32 -3.23
CA VAL A 150 13.82 13.42 -4.23
C VAL A 150 13.99 13.94 -5.66
N GLY A 151 14.04 15.26 -5.86
CA GLY A 151 14.31 15.90 -7.15
C GLY A 151 15.77 15.86 -7.62
N SER A 152 16.69 15.33 -6.83
CA SER A 152 18.08 15.12 -7.25
C SER A 152 18.24 13.88 -8.12
N GLY A 153 19.32 13.83 -8.91
CA GLY A 153 19.64 12.65 -9.70
C GLY A 153 19.79 11.38 -8.86
N ALA A 154 20.34 11.47 -7.66
CA ALA A 154 20.43 10.36 -6.72
C ALA A 154 19.06 9.95 -6.19
N GLY A 155 18.18 10.90 -5.87
CA GLY A 155 16.81 10.63 -5.44
C GLY A 155 16.01 9.88 -6.50
N PHE A 156 16.07 10.33 -7.76
CA PHE A 156 15.42 9.61 -8.87
C PHE A 156 15.99 8.20 -9.06
N ALA A 157 17.31 8.02 -9.01
CA ALA A 157 17.93 6.70 -9.14
C ALA A 157 17.42 5.74 -8.06
N MET A 158 17.26 6.21 -6.82
CA MET A 158 16.70 5.42 -5.72
C MET A 158 15.23 5.04 -5.97
N VAL A 159 14.39 5.98 -6.42
CA VAL A 159 12.98 5.71 -6.75
C VAL A 159 12.86 4.70 -7.89
N PHE A 160 13.63 4.86 -8.96
CA PHE A 160 13.62 3.92 -10.07
C PHE A 160 14.11 2.53 -9.65
N ALA A 161 15.20 2.44 -8.91
CA ALA A 161 15.73 1.16 -8.43
C ALA A 161 14.70 0.41 -7.59
N MET A 162 14.02 1.10 -6.69
CA MET A 162 12.96 0.55 -5.83
C MET A 162 11.79 0.01 -6.67
N LEU A 163 11.25 0.81 -7.58
CA LEU A 163 10.10 0.44 -8.41
C LEU A 163 10.43 -0.70 -9.38
N ILE A 164 11.56 -0.62 -10.06
CA ILE A 164 12.00 -1.65 -11.01
C ILE A 164 12.25 -2.97 -10.29
N ALA A 165 12.89 -2.96 -9.12
CA ALA A 165 13.11 -4.17 -8.32
C ALA A 165 11.77 -4.81 -7.92
N ALA A 166 10.80 -4.01 -7.47
CA ALA A 166 9.48 -4.50 -7.09
C ALA A 166 8.71 -5.08 -8.29
N ILE A 167 8.73 -4.41 -9.45
CA ILE A 167 8.09 -4.90 -10.67
C ILE A 167 8.73 -6.22 -11.13
N LEU A 168 10.06 -6.30 -11.18
CA LEU A 168 10.77 -7.51 -11.63
C LEU A 168 10.49 -8.70 -10.71
N TRP A 169 10.43 -8.48 -9.40
CA TRP A 169 10.08 -9.53 -8.45
C TRP A 169 8.64 -10.01 -8.63
N ASN A 170 7.68 -9.08 -8.70
CA ASN A 170 6.27 -9.43 -8.90
C ASN A 170 6.04 -10.13 -10.25
N LEU A 171 6.66 -9.67 -11.33
CA LEU A 171 6.57 -10.33 -12.64
C LEU A 171 7.21 -11.72 -12.61
N GLY A 172 8.37 -11.88 -11.95
CA GLY A 172 9.06 -13.16 -11.82
C GLY A 172 8.21 -14.19 -11.05
N THR A 173 7.68 -13.81 -9.91
CA THR A 173 6.80 -14.69 -9.10
C THR A 173 5.50 -15.01 -9.83
N TRP A 174 4.90 -14.03 -10.50
CA TRP A 174 3.74 -14.27 -11.36
C TRP A 174 4.04 -15.23 -12.51
N PHE A 175 5.18 -15.06 -13.20
CA PHE A 175 5.58 -15.94 -14.29
C PHE A 175 5.74 -17.39 -13.84
N LEU A 176 6.27 -17.60 -12.65
CA LEU A 176 6.41 -18.91 -12.01
C LEU A 176 5.09 -19.42 -11.43
N GLY A 177 4.04 -18.59 -11.34
CA GLY A 177 2.78 -18.92 -10.70
C GLY A 177 2.88 -19.06 -9.19
N ILE A 178 3.80 -18.34 -8.56
CA ILE A 178 4.02 -18.30 -7.11
C ILE A 178 3.25 -17.11 -6.54
N PRO A 179 2.23 -17.31 -5.69
CA PRO A 179 1.57 -16.20 -5.00
C PRO A 179 2.57 -15.54 -4.04
N ALA A 180 2.71 -14.23 -4.17
CA ALA A 180 3.59 -13.41 -3.35
C ALA A 180 2.87 -12.11 -2.96
N SER A 181 3.29 -11.47 -1.86
CA SER A 181 2.73 -10.19 -1.42
C SER A 181 3.46 -9.03 -2.08
N SER A 182 2.72 -8.19 -2.79
CA SER A 182 3.24 -6.95 -3.38
C SER A 182 3.71 -5.97 -2.32
N SER A 183 3.09 -5.96 -1.12
CA SER A 183 3.52 -5.15 0.02
C SER A 183 4.89 -5.56 0.52
N HIS A 184 5.12 -6.87 0.72
CA HIS A 184 6.44 -7.38 1.12
C HIS A 184 7.51 -7.04 0.08
N THR A 185 7.16 -7.15 -1.20
CA THR A 185 8.06 -6.86 -2.31
C THR A 185 8.46 -5.37 -2.32
N LEU A 186 7.49 -4.47 -2.20
CA LEU A 186 7.75 -3.04 -2.16
C LEU A 186 8.60 -2.65 -0.95
N ILE A 187 8.23 -3.12 0.24
CA ILE A 187 8.98 -2.83 1.47
C ILE A 187 10.39 -3.40 1.39
N GLY A 188 10.56 -4.62 0.88
CA GLY A 188 11.87 -5.20 0.64
C GLY A 188 12.73 -4.37 -0.32
N SER A 189 12.14 -3.81 -1.39
CA SER A 189 12.85 -2.93 -2.31
C SER A 189 13.24 -1.59 -1.68
N ILE A 190 12.37 -1.00 -0.83
CA ILE A 190 12.67 0.19 -0.04
C ILE A 190 13.86 -0.08 0.89
N LEU A 191 13.82 -1.19 1.61
CA LEU A 191 14.92 -1.59 2.51
C LEU A 191 16.23 -1.79 1.76
N GLY A 192 16.19 -2.47 0.61
CA GLY A 192 17.38 -2.70 -0.22
C GLY A 192 18.02 -1.39 -0.70
N VAL A 193 17.20 -0.45 -1.18
CA VAL A 193 17.68 0.86 -1.61
C VAL A 193 18.22 1.67 -0.43
N GLY A 194 17.53 1.66 0.72
CA GLY A 194 17.99 2.37 1.90
C GLY A 194 19.29 1.81 2.49
N ILE A 195 19.47 0.48 2.52
CA ILE A 195 20.74 -0.17 2.92
C ILE A 195 21.85 0.24 1.97
N MET A 196 21.61 0.21 0.66
CA MET A 196 22.63 0.59 -0.32
C MET A 196 23.00 2.08 -0.20
N ASN A 197 22.01 2.95 0.02
CA ASN A 197 22.27 4.36 0.29
C ASN A 197 23.19 4.57 1.51
N TYR A 198 22.92 3.84 2.59
CA TYR A 198 23.75 3.88 3.79
C TYR A 198 25.20 3.40 3.51
N ILE A 199 25.35 2.28 2.77
CA ILE A 199 26.67 1.72 2.44
C ILE A 199 27.48 2.68 1.55
N LEU A 200 26.86 3.23 0.49
CA LEU A 200 27.53 4.10 -0.46
C LEU A 200 27.91 5.47 0.15
N ASN A 201 27.18 5.93 1.15
CA ASN A 201 27.40 7.20 1.83
C ASN A 201 27.93 7.01 3.27
N ALA A 202 28.51 5.86 3.58
CA ALA A 202 29.13 5.59 4.88
C ALA A 202 30.29 6.56 5.09
N GLY A 203 30.13 7.49 6.01
CA GLY A 203 31.12 8.56 6.30
C GLY A 203 30.66 9.98 5.96
N SER A 204 29.54 10.15 5.22
CA SER A 204 28.94 11.46 4.93
C SER A 204 27.80 11.83 5.87
N GLY A 205 27.52 11.00 6.90
CA GLY A 205 26.41 11.22 7.85
C GLY A 205 25.04 10.91 7.28
N ALA A 206 24.97 10.14 6.18
CA ALA A 206 23.71 9.70 5.62
C ALA A 206 22.89 8.92 6.66
N SER A 207 21.62 9.24 6.82
CA SER A 207 20.73 8.49 7.69
C SER A 207 20.58 7.08 7.15
N GLY A 208 20.72 6.11 8.02
CA GLY A 208 20.28 4.76 7.73
C GLY A 208 18.76 4.72 7.59
N ILE A 209 18.24 3.52 7.30
CA ILE A 209 16.81 3.25 7.34
C ILE A 209 16.30 3.48 8.77
N ASP A 210 15.10 4.00 8.93
CA ASP A 210 14.46 4.04 10.24
C ASP A 210 14.14 2.62 10.72
N MET A 211 15.09 2.02 11.47
CA MET A 211 14.98 0.64 11.96
C MET A 211 13.75 0.41 12.83
N GLU A 212 13.27 1.43 13.51
CA GLU A 212 12.07 1.33 14.32
C GLU A 212 10.82 1.17 13.45
N GLN A 213 10.71 1.99 12.42
CA GLN A 213 9.63 1.87 11.43
C GLN A 213 9.73 0.54 10.67
N VAL A 214 10.93 0.09 10.32
CA VAL A 214 11.18 -1.23 9.72
C VAL A 214 10.69 -2.35 10.63
N ILE A 215 11.01 -2.29 11.91
CA ILE A 215 10.56 -3.30 12.88
C ILE A 215 9.04 -3.26 13.06
N LYS A 216 8.44 -2.07 13.12
CA LYS A 216 6.97 -1.91 13.20
C LYS A 216 6.28 -2.55 12.01
N VAL A 217 6.71 -2.21 10.80
CA VAL A 217 6.15 -2.76 9.56
C VAL A 217 6.49 -4.23 9.42
N GLY A 218 7.72 -4.65 9.73
CA GLY A 218 8.13 -6.05 9.73
C GLY A 218 7.29 -6.91 10.68
N LYS A 219 6.96 -6.41 11.86
CA LYS A 219 6.03 -7.08 12.78
C LYS A 219 4.63 -7.18 12.17
N ALA A 220 4.10 -6.12 11.58
CA ALA A 220 2.79 -6.14 10.93
C ALA A 220 2.74 -7.20 9.82
N LEU A 221 3.74 -7.23 8.94
CA LEU A 221 3.85 -8.21 7.85
C LEU A 221 4.04 -9.66 8.33
N LEU A 222 4.76 -9.86 9.44
CA LEU A 222 4.95 -11.19 10.02
C LEU A 222 3.69 -11.71 10.72
N PHE A 223 3.02 -10.83 11.50
CA PHE A 223 1.88 -11.25 12.30
C PHE A 223 0.57 -11.27 11.51
N SER A 224 0.41 -10.45 10.46
CA SER A 224 -0.85 -10.41 9.69
C SER A 224 -1.25 -11.77 9.11
N PRO A 225 -0.39 -12.58 8.47
CA PRO A 225 -0.80 -13.89 7.98
C PRO A 225 -1.10 -14.90 9.12
N LEU A 226 -0.39 -14.81 10.25
CA LEU A 226 -0.65 -15.67 11.42
C LEU A 226 -2.01 -15.33 12.06
N ILE A 227 -2.31 -14.04 12.20
CA ILE A 227 -3.58 -13.55 12.72
C ILE A 227 -4.70 -13.92 11.75
N GLY A 228 -4.52 -13.67 10.45
CA GLY A 228 -5.48 -14.04 9.41
C GLY A 228 -5.80 -15.52 9.42
N PHE A 229 -4.78 -16.38 9.49
CA PHE A 229 -4.95 -17.84 9.59
C PHE A 229 -5.72 -18.23 10.85
N ALA A 230 -5.30 -17.74 12.01
CA ALA A 230 -5.92 -18.09 13.30
C ALA A 230 -7.40 -17.67 13.35
N PHE A 231 -7.70 -16.43 12.98
CA PHE A 231 -9.09 -15.93 12.95
C PHE A 231 -9.94 -16.65 11.91
N ALA A 232 -9.42 -16.96 10.72
CA ALA A 232 -10.15 -17.71 9.70
C ALA A 232 -10.46 -19.13 10.19
N ALA A 233 -9.49 -19.79 10.84
CA ALA A 233 -9.72 -21.13 11.43
C ALA A 233 -10.77 -21.09 12.55
N VAL A 234 -10.67 -20.14 13.47
CA VAL A 234 -11.65 -19.96 14.57
C VAL A 234 -13.03 -19.66 14.00
N LEU A 235 -13.14 -18.73 13.06
CA LEU A 235 -14.42 -18.36 12.43
C LEU A 235 -15.04 -19.57 11.72
N PHE A 236 -14.25 -20.32 10.95
CA PHE A 236 -14.72 -21.53 10.28
C PHE A 236 -15.24 -22.58 11.26
N LEU A 237 -14.54 -22.81 12.38
CA LEU A 237 -14.98 -23.74 13.42
C LEU A 237 -16.28 -23.26 14.10
N LEU A 238 -16.40 -21.96 14.34
CA LEU A 238 -17.64 -21.36 14.88
C LEU A 238 -18.81 -21.52 13.92
N VAL A 239 -18.62 -21.21 12.65
CA VAL A 239 -19.63 -21.38 11.59
C VAL A 239 -20.05 -22.86 11.51
N LYS A 240 -19.08 -23.78 11.54
CA LYS A 240 -19.36 -25.23 11.55
C LYS A 240 -20.15 -25.68 12.79
N LYS A 241 -19.90 -25.09 13.95
CA LYS A 241 -20.63 -25.37 15.20
C LYS A 241 -22.04 -24.82 15.18
N ILE A 242 -22.24 -23.59 14.66
CA ILE A 242 -23.54 -22.92 14.63
C ILE A 242 -24.44 -23.53 13.56
N PHE A 243 -23.90 -23.75 12.36
CA PHE A 243 -24.65 -24.22 11.17
C PHE A 243 -24.51 -25.73 10.96
N LYS A 244 -24.41 -26.52 12.02
CA LYS A 244 -24.27 -27.99 11.95
C LYS A 244 -25.30 -28.70 11.07
N ARG A 245 -26.49 -28.13 10.91
CA ARG A 245 -27.58 -28.71 10.12
C ARG A 245 -27.49 -28.40 8.63
N GLN A 246 -26.67 -27.40 8.24
CA GLN A 246 -26.49 -26.98 6.85
C GLN A 246 -25.24 -27.63 6.26
N MET A 247 -25.32 -28.93 5.99
CA MET A 247 -24.22 -29.75 5.48
C MET A 247 -23.64 -29.21 4.18
N GLU A 248 -24.45 -28.57 3.34
CA GLU A 248 -24.03 -27.98 2.06
C GLU A 248 -22.90 -26.94 2.20
N LEU A 249 -22.88 -26.18 3.30
CA LEU A 249 -21.82 -25.19 3.57
C LEU A 249 -20.42 -25.81 3.71
N PHE A 250 -20.35 -27.08 4.09
CA PHE A 250 -19.11 -27.77 4.45
C PHE A 250 -18.72 -28.85 3.45
N GLN A 251 -19.44 -28.93 2.34
CA GLN A 251 -19.14 -29.82 1.22
C GLN A 251 -18.51 -29.02 0.06
N PRO A 252 -17.61 -29.64 -0.70
CA PRO A 252 -17.12 -29.03 -1.92
C PRO A 252 -18.27 -28.93 -2.95
N PRO A 253 -18.16 -27.96 -3.90
CA PRO A 253 -19.16 -27.81 -4.94
C PRO A 253 -19.32 -29.07 -5.81
N GLU A 254 -20.56 -29.47 -6.10
CA GLU A 254 -20.84 -30.59 -7.00
C GLU A 254 -20.79 -30.16 -8.48
N GLY A 255 -19.72 -30.54 -9.16
CA GLY A 255 -19.58 -30.26 -10.61
C GLY A 255 -19.56 -28.76 -10.89
N ASN A 256 -20.39 -28.32 -11.87
CA ASN A 256 -20.44 -26.89 -12.30
C ASN A 256 -21.73 -26.18 -11.83
N LYS A 257 -22.46 -26.75 -10.89
CA LYS A 257 -23.70 -26.13 -10.39
C LYS A 257 -23.36 -24.90 -9.53
N PRO A 258 -24.08 -23.79 -9.72
CA PRO A 258 -23.94 -22.64 -8.81
C PRO A 258 -24.41 -22.99 -7.40
N PRO A 259 -23.87 -22.39 -6.35
CA PRO A 259 -24.33 -22.61 -4.99
C PRO A 259 -25.76 -22.09 -4.78
N PRO A 260 -26.45 -22.53 -3.71
CA PRO A 260 -27.75 -21.99 -3.33
C PRO A 260 -27.74 -20.45 -3.26
N PRO A 261 -28.87 -19.77 -3.57
CA PRO A 261 -28.89 -18.32 -3.74
C PRO A 261 -28.32 -17.53 -2.57
N LEU A 262 -28.62 -17.93 -1.33
CA LEU A 262 -28.10 -17.26 -0.14
C LEU A 262 -26.57 -17.42 0.02
N ILE A 263 -26.08 -18.65 -0.17
CA ILE A 263 -24.64 -18.95 -0.13
C ILE A 263 -23.92 -18.20 -1.24
N ARG A 264 -24.49 -18.19 -2.44
CA ARG A 264 -23.96 -17.43 -3.58
C ARG A 264 -23.87 -15.94 -3.29
N ALA A 265 -24.91 -15.34 -2.71
CA ALA A 265 -24.93 -13.94 -2.33
C ALA A 265 -23.84 -13.61 -1.29
N MET A 266 -23.66 -14.47 -0.29
CA MET A 266 -22.62 -14.32 0.72
C MET A 266 -21.20 -14.42 0.13
N LEU A 267 -20.96 -15.37 -0.77
CA LEU A 267 -19.68 -15.50 -1.47
C LEU A 267 -19.35 -14.27 -2.33
N ILE A 268 -20.36 -13.73 -3.03
CA ILE A 268 -20.19 -12.51 -3.82
C ILE A 268 -19.95 -11.31 -2.89
N PHE A 269 -20.63 -11.24 -1.75
CA PHE A 269 -20.44 -10.19 -0.76
C PHE A 269 -19.01 -10.22 -0.18
N THR A 270 -18.50 -11.38 0.20
CA THR A 270 -17.13 -11.48 0.75
C THR A 270 -16.07 -11.17 -0.31
N CYS A 271 -16.24 -11.63 -1.56
CA CYS A 271 -15.40 -11.24 -2.69
C CYS A 271 -15.41 -9.73 -2.92
N THR A 272 -16.59 -9.09 -2.86
CA THR A 272 -16.74 -7.63 -2.96
C THR A 272 -15.97 -6.92 -1.86
N GLY A 273 -16.15 -7.36 -0.61
CA GLY A 273 -15.51 -6.76 0.55
C GLY A 273 -13.99 -6.90 0.53
N VAL A 274 -13.47 -8.07 0.18
CA VAL A 274 -12.01 -8.28 0.04
C VAL A 274 -11.45 -7.39 -1.07
N SER A 275 -12.09 -7.37 -2.25
CA SER A 275 -11.64 -6.54 -3.37
C SER A 275 -11.64 -5.06 -3.02
N PHE A 276 -12.70 -4.58 -2.37
CA PHE A 276 -12.82 -3.19 -1.95
C PHE A 276 -11.76 -2.82 -0.90
N ALA A 277 -11.61 -3.64 0.14
CA ALA A 277 -10.61 -3.40 1.19
C ALA A 277 -9.18 -3.47 0.64
N HIS A 278 -8.90 -4.43 -0.25
CA HIS A 278 -7.62 -4.53 -0.95
C HIS A 278 -7.35 -3.27 -1.78
N GLY A 279 -8.31 -2.83 -2.61
CA GLY A 279 -8.16 -1.59 -3.38
C GLY A 279 -7.89 -0.38 -2.48
N SER A 280 -8.61 -0.24 -1.35
CA SER A 280 -8.40 0.84 -0.39
C SER A 280 -6.99 0.83 0.21
N ASN A 281 -6.47 -0.32 0.60
CA ASN A 281 -5.12 -0.42 1.19
C ASN A 281 -4.03 -0.34 0.13
N ASP A 282 -4.11 -1.19 -0.89
CA ASP A 282 -3.04 -1.36 -1.88
C ASP A 282 -2.87 -0.17 -2.82
N GLY A 283 -3.96 0.44 -3.26
CA GLY A 283 -3.88 1.63 -4.09
C GLY A 283 -3.15 2.80 -3.45
N GLN A 284 -3.11 2.87 -2.12
CA GLN A 284 -2.38 3.90 -1.42
C GLN A 284 -0.86 3.81 -1.60
N LYS A 285 -0.31 2.61 -1.87
CA LYS A 285 1.12 2.41 -2.16
C LYS A 285 1.52 3.16 -3.41
N GLY A 286 0.76 2.99 -4.50
CA GLY A 286 0.97 3.71 -5.74
C GLY A 286 0.73 5.21 -5.62
N MET A 287 -0.29 5.61 -4.86
CA MET A 287 -0.50 7.04 -4.58
C MET A 287 0.73 7.66 -3.91
N GLY A 288 1.29 7.02 -2.88
CA GLY A 288 2.47 7.50 -2.19
C GLY A 288 3.69 7.61 -3.09
N LEU A 289 3.93 6.60 -3.92
CA LEU A 289 5.03 6.58 -4.88
C LEU A 289 4.89 7.64 -5.97
N ILE A 290 3.67 7.82 -6.51
CA ILE A 290 3.39 8.86 -7.51
C ILE A 290 3.55 10.25 -6.87
N MET A 291 3.07 10.46 -5.66
CA MET A 291 3.27 11.73 -4.96
C MET A 291 4.75 12.04 -4.73
N LEU A 292 5.55 11.05 -4.36
CA LEU A 292 7.00 11.21 -4.21
C LEU A 292 7.65 11.65 -5.53
N ILE A 293 7.27 11.03 -6.65
CA ILE A 293 7.74 11.40 -7.99
C ILE A 293 7.31 12.83 -8.36
N LEU A 294 6.04 13.16 -8.15
CA LEU A 294 5.49 14.48 -8.48
C LEU A 294 6.16 15.59 -7.65
N ILE A 295 6.36 15.37 -6.37
CA ILE A 295 7.07 16.30 -5.49
C ILE A 295 8.52 16.49 -5.95
N GLY A 296 9.18 15.43 -6.40
CA GLY A 296 10.55 15.51 -6.89
C GLY A 296 10.69 16.19 -8.25
N CYS A 297 9.79 15.88 -9.19
CA CYS A 297 9.85 16.46 -10.55
C CYS A 297 9.28 17.87 -10.62
N VAL A 298 8.21 18.15 -9.86
CA VAL A 298 7.42 19.38 -9.95
C VAL A 298 7.03 19.88 -8.56
N PRO A 299 8.02 20.23 -7.72
CA PRO A 299 7.76 20.64 -6.34
C PRO A 299 6.79 21.80 -6.24
N LEU A 300 6.85 22.75 -7.15
CA LEU A 300 5.96 23.91 -7.19
C LEU A 300 4.48 23.58 -7.31
N ALA A 301 4.14 22.48 -8.00
CA ALA A 301 2.76 22.05 -8.16
C ALA A 301 2.28 21.17 -7.01
N TYR A 302 3.15 20.32 -6.46
CA TYR A 302 2.73 19.19 -5.63
C TYR A 302 3.33 19.12 -4.22
N SER A 303 4.26 20.02 -3.86
CA SER A 303 4.90 19.97 -2.54
C SER A 303 3.99 20.38 -1.40
N LEU A 304 3.03 21.25 -1.65
CA LEU A 304 2.09 21.77 -0.66
C LEU A 304 0.64 21.68 -1.16
N ASN A 305 -0.28 21.48 -0.24
CA ASN A 305 -1.71 21.48 -0.53
C ASN A 305 -2.20 22.89 -0.85
N LYS A 306 -2.42 23.17 -2.12
CA LYS A 306 -2.88 24.47 -2.62
C LYS A 306 -4.40 24.70 -2.48
N ASN A 307 -5.14 23.73 -1.93
CA ASN A 307 -6.60 23.83 -1.76
C ASN A 307 -7.02 24.33 -0.37
N LEU A 308 -6.04 24.68 0.47
CA LEU A 308 -6.31 25.24 1.81
C LEU A 308 -6.82 26.68 1.68
N ASP A 309 -7.84 27.01 2.46
CA ASP A 309 -8.42 28.35 2.47
C ASP A 309 -7.62 29.33 3.34
N ALA A 310 -7.91 30.62 3.20
CA ALA A 310 -7.23 31.67 3.93
C ALA A 310 -7.44 31.57 5.46
N GLN A 311 -8.58 31.05 5.90
CA GLN A 311 -8.86 30.87 7.33
C GLN A 311 -7.94 29.79 7.93
N HIS A 312 -7.68 28.71 7.16
CA HIS A 312 -6.74 27.65 7.56
C HIS A 312 -5.32 28.18 7.70
N ILE A 313 -4.89 29.01 6.75
CA ILE A 313 -3.55 29.64 6.75
C ILE A 313 -3.38 30.55 7.97
N GLN A 314 -4.36 31.41 8.27
CA GLN A 314 -4.31 32.29 9.45
C GLN A 314 -4.34 31.51 10.76
N SER A 315 -5.18 30.47 10.84
CA SER A 315 -5.26 29.63 12.04
C SER A 315 -3.96 28.87 12.28
N PHE A 316 -3.25 28.48 11.21
CA PHE A 316 -1.94 27.85 11.32
C PHE A 316 -0.92 28.76 11.98
N GLY A 317 -0.81 30.03 11.56
CA GLY A 317 0.12 30.99 12.17
C GLY A 317 -0.11 31.17 13.67
N GLN A 318 -1.38 31.30 14.08
CA GLN A 318 -1.74 31.41 15.51
C GLN A 318 -1.40 30.13 16.30
N LEU A 319 -1.68 28.96 15.75
CA LEU A 319 -1.37 27.69 16.37
C LEU A 319 0.14 27.44 16.46
N SER A 320 0.91 27.87 15.46
CA SER A 320 2.38 27.78 15.47
C SER A 320 2.98 28.55 16.62
N ALA A 321 2.62 29.83 16.79
CA ALA A 321 3.09 30.67 17.88
C ALA A 321 2.69 30.11 19.26
N GLN A 322 1.45 29.62 19.40
CA GLN A 322 0.98 28.98 20.63
C GLN A 322 1.78 27.70 20.93
N THR A 323 2.02 26.87 19.92
CA THR A 323 2.74 25.61 20.07
C THR A 323 4.22 25.84 20.42
N ALA A 324 4.88 26.79 19.76
CA ALA A 324 6.25 27.17 20.08
C ALA A 324 6.39 27.57 21.55
N ASN A 325 5.48 28.43 22.06
CA ASN A 325 5.47 28.83 23.45
C ASN A 325 5.09 27.70 24.44
N VAL A 326 4.31 26.71 24.02
CA VAL A 326 4.00 25.55 24.85
C VAL A 326 5.20 24.65 25.02
N ILE A 327 5.94 24.35 23.93
CA ILE A 327 7.07 23.43 23.99
C ILE A 327 8.33 24.07 24.56
N TYR A 328 8.53 25.38 24.36
CA TYR A 328 9.65 26.12 24.92
C TYR A 328 9.26 27.59 25.17
N PRO A 329 8.79 27.94 26.39
CA PRO A 329 8.39 29.30 26.73
C PRO A 329 9.56 30.27 26.60
N ASN A 330 9.30 31.45 26.04
CA ASN A 330 10.31 32.51 25.82
C ASN A 330 11.55 32.00 25.04
N HIS A 331 11.31 31.17 24.00
CA HIS A 331 12.37 30.67 23.14
C HIS A 331 13.17 31.83 22.52
N GLN A 332 14.49 31.64 22.44
CA GLN A 332 15.36 32.57 21.72
C GLN A 332 15.15 32.34 20.22
N ASP A 333 15.23 33.42 19.46
CA ASP A 333 15.22 33.39 18.01
C ASP A 333 16.49 32.68 17.48
N ILE A 334 16.34 31.49 16.96
CA ILE A 334 17.39 30.69 16.32
C ILE A 334 17.23 30.80 14.81
N PRO A 335 18.25 31.23 14.05
CA PRO A 335 18.17 31.31 12.60
C PRO A 335 17.73 29.98 11.97
N ASP A 336 16.84 30.05 10.97
CA ASP A 336 16.24 28.87 10.34
C ASP A 336 17.25 27.82 9.90
N GLU A 337 18.38 28.24 9.31
CA GLU A 337 19.42 27.33 8.85
C GLU A 337 20.01 26.51 10.01
N GLN A 338 20.25 27.17 11.15
CA GLN A 338 20.74 26.52 12.36
C GLN A 338 19.68 25.59 12.97
N ALA A 339 18.44 26.06 13.07
CA ALA A 339 17.34 25.24 13.57
C ALA A 339 17.13 23.99 12.72
N ARG A 340 17.11 24.13 11.38
CA ARG A 340 17.04 22.99 10.44
C ARG A 340 18.19 22.01 10.62
N ALA A 341 19.43 22.50 10.78
CA ALA A 341 20.59 21.65 10.98
C ALA A 341 20.47 20.79 12.25
N VAL A 342 20.04 21.40 13.37
CA VAL A 342 19.81 20.69 14.64
C VAL A 342 18.72 19.65 14.51
N ILE A 343 17.57 20.03 13.95
CA ILE A 343 16.43 19.12 13.78
C ILE A 343 16.75 17.99 12.79
N THR A 344 17.43 18.29 11.68
CA THR A 344 17.89 17.27 10.72
C THR A 344 18.83 16.28 11.40
N LYS A 345 19.80 16.75 12.15
CA LYS A 345 20.73 15.90 12.91
C LYS A 345 19.97 15.01 13.90
N TYR A 346 19.02 15.59 14.66
CA TYR A 346 18.16 14.81 15.56
C TYR A 346 17.39 13.72 14.82
N ILE A 347 16.78 14.06 13.69
CA ILE A 347 16.02 13.07 12.90
C ILE A 347 16.94 11.95 12.38
N GLN A 348 18.19 12.26 12.01
CA GLN A 348 19.17 11.29 11.52
C GLN A 348 19.71 10.39 12.64
N THR A 349 20.13 10.98 13.75
CA THR A 349 20.84 10.27 14.82
C THR A 349 19.94 9.75 15.93
N LYS A 350 18.73 10.30 16.07
CA LYS A 350 17.80 10.10 17.21
C LYS A 350 18.37 10.54 18.56
N GLU A 351 19.48 11.26 18.57
CA GLU A 351 20.11 11.78 19.78
C GLU A 351 19.42 13.07 20.21
N ILE A 352 18.80 13.05 21.39
CA ILE A 352 18.10 14.21 21.95
C ILE A 352 19.13 15.08 22.69
N THR A 353 19.55 16.17 22.05
CA THR A 353 20.41 17.19 22.67
C THR A 353 19.58 18.33 23.26
N PRO A 354 20.12 19.11 24.24
CA PRO A 354 19.39 20.26 24.82
C PRO A 354 18.94 21.30 23.80
N GLU A 355 19.53 21.32 22.62
CA GLU A 355 19.24 22.27 21.54
C GLU A 355 18.01 21.87 20.70
N VAL A 356 17.55 20.61 20.77
CA VAL A 356 16.49 20.10 19.90
C VAL A 356 15.15 20.79 20.14
N ILE A 357 14.73 20.92 21.41
CA ILE A 357 13.46 21.58 21.75
C ILE A 357 13.48 23.08 21.42
N PRO A 358 14.51 23.86 21.79
CA PRO A 358 14.64 25.25 21.37
C PRO A 358 14.60 25.43 19.85
N ALA A 359 15.35 24.62 19.11
CA ALA A 359 15.37 24.67 17.64
C ALA A 359 14.01 24.32 17.03
N LEU A 360 13.30 23.34 17.58
CA LEU A 360 11.95 22.98 17.13
C LEU A 360 10.95 24.12 17.42
N ALA A 361 11.06 24.78 18.58
CA ALA A 361 10.19 25.90 18.92
C ALA A 361 10.40 27.07 17.96
N SER A 362 11.66 27.47 17.73
CA SER A 362 12.00 28.54 16.78
C SER A 362 11.54 28.22 15.35
N LEU A 363 11.82 27.00 14.85
CA LEU A 363 11.38 26.57 13.53
C LEU A 363 9.84 26.57 13.40
N THR A 364 9.12 26.18 14.48
CA THR A 364 7.65 26.16 14.53
C THR A 364 7.09 27.58 14.44
N ASP A 365 7.65 28.54 15.18
CA ASP A 365 7.22 29.93 15.21
C ASP A 365 7.48 30.63 13.87
N HIS A 366 8.68 30.55 13.36
CA HIS A 366 9.06 31.13 12.06
C HIS A 366 8.23 30.57 10.91
N LEU A 367 7.95 29.26 10.94
CA LEU A 367 7.09 28.62 9.95
C LEU A 367 5.69 29.19 9.98
N GLY A 368 5.15 29.43 11.19
CA GLY A 368 3.85 30.06 11.38
C GLY A 368 3.80 31.49 10.85
N GLU A 369 4.82 32.31 11.15
CA GLU A 369 4.95 33.69 10.65
C GLU A 369 5.05 33.74 9.13
N LYS A 370 5.91 32.90 8.56
CA LYS A 370 6.09 32.81 7.11
C LYS A 370 4.80 32.41 6.40
N VAL A 371 4.09 31.38 6.87
CA VAL A 371 2.83 30.92 6.27
C VAL A 371 1.76 31.98 6.41
N ALA A 372 1.63 32.63 7.57
CA ALA A 372 0.64 33.68 7.83
C ALA A 372 0.88 34.97 7.00
N SER A 373 2.09 35.19 6.49
CA SER A 373 2.42 36.31 5.63
C SER A 373 1.78 36.21 4.24
N TYR A 374 1.27 35.03 3.84
CA TYR A 374 0.59 34.81 2.57
C TYR A 374 -0.93 34.67 2.76
N SER A 375 -1.71 35.26 1.86
CA SER A 375 -3.16 35.08 1.85
C SER A 375 -3.59 33.75 1.27
N ASN A 376 -2.74 33.15 0.44
CA ASN A 376 -2.96 31.85 -0.19
C ASN A 376 -1.62 31.13 -0.34
N ILE A 377 -1.61 29.81 -0.18
CA ILE A 377 -0.40 28.98 -0.42
C ILE A 377 0.11 29.09 -1.85
N LYS A 378 -0.75 29.44 -2.79
CA LYS A 378 -0.35 29.72 -4.20
C LYS A 378 0.54 30.95 -4.35
N ASP A 379 0.50 31.85 -3.37
CA ASP A 379 1.28 33.10 -3.38
C ASP A 379 2.70 32.92 -2.87
N VAL A 380 3.03 31.74 -2.35
CA VAL A 380 4.40 31.41 -1.88
C VAL A 380 5.36 31.45 -3.06
N PRO A 381 6.44 32.25 -2.97
CA PRO A 381 7.44 32.36 -4.03
C PRO A 381 8.04 31.00 -4.39
N GLU A 382 8.25 30.79 -5.66
CA GLU A 382 8.74 29.54 -6.25
C GLU A 382 10.01 29.00 -5.55
N ALA A 383 10.96 29.89 -5.30
CA ALA A 383 12.22 29.55 -4.64
C ALA A 383 12.05 29.06 -3.20
N GLN A 384 10.91 29.36 -2.56
CA GLN A 384 10.66 29.04 -1.16
C GLN A 384 9.77 27.80 -0.96
N VAL A 385 9.04 27.33 -1.98
CA VAL A 385 8.10 26.21 -1.86
C VAL A 385 8.76 24.96 -1.32
N SER A 386 9.93 24.61 -1.82
CA SER A 386 10.69 23.43 -1.36
C SER A 386 11.21 23.60 0.08
N GLU A 387 11.61 24.79 0.45
CA GLU A 387 12.04 25.11 1.81
C GLU A 387 10.87 25.00 2.79
N PHE A 388 9.73 25.60 2.49
CA PHE A 388 8.51 25.48 3.30
C PHE A 388 8.10 24.01 3.53
N ARG A 389 8.07 23.23 2.47
CA ARG A 389 7.76 21.81 2.59
C ARG A 389 8.75 21.08 3.50
N ASN A 390 10.03 21.35 3.33
CA ASN A 390 11.06 20.68 4.13
C ASN A 390 10.96 21.07 5.60
N ASP A 391 10.71 22.34 5.91
CA ASP A 391 10.51 22.82 7.29
C ASP A 391 9.27 22.18 7.94
N MET A 392 8.14 22.11 7.21
CA MET A 392 6.95 21.41 7.67
C MET A 392 7.20 19.91 7.90
N TYR A 393 7.94 19.26 7.00
CA TYR A 393 8.30 17.86 7.14
C TYR A 393 9.22 17.61 8.33
N LEU A 394 10.23 18.45 8.53
CA LEU A 394 11.15 18.38 9.67
C LEU A 394 10.39 18.56 10.99
N SER A 395 9.53 19.59 11.08
CA SER A 395 8.67 19.84 12.24
C SER A 395 7.77 18.65 12.55
N THR A 396 6.99 18.17 11.57
CA THR A 396 6.10 17.01 11.75
C THR A 396 6.87 15.78 12.23
N THR A 397 8.03 15.50 11.63
CA THR A 397 8.83 14.32 11.96
C THR A 397 9.44 14.44 13.36
N ALA A 398 9.95 15.62 13.71
CA ALA A 398 10.52 15.88 15.03
C ALA A 398 9.47 15.75 16.14
N PHE A 399 8.29 16.37 15.97
CA PHE A 399 7.17 16.22 16.92
C PHE A 399 6.77 14.76 17.12
N LYS A 400 6.57 14.00 16.04
CA LYS A 400 6.19 12.58 16.11
C LYS A 400 7.22 11.73 16.84
N ARG A 401 8.52 12.03 16.67
CA ARG A 401 9.61 11.28 17.33
C ARG A 401 9.81 11.67 18.77
N LEU A 402 9.73 12.96 19.10
CA LEU A 402 9.85 13.44 20.49
C LEU A 402 8.67 12.97 21.34
N ASP A 403 7.46 13.03 20.81
CA ASP A 403 6.25 12.51 21.45
C ASP A 403 6.39 11.01 21.79
N LYS A 404 6.82 10.22 20.82
CA LYS A 404 7.05 8.79 20.99
C LYS A 404 8.18 8.46 21.98
N ALA A 405 9.19 9.32 22.06
CA ALA A 405 10.30 9.20 23.00
C ALA A 405 9.94 9.74 24.40
N GLU A 406 8.70 10.22 24.60
CA GLU A 406 8.25 10.89 25.82
C GLU A 406 9.18 12.05 26.21
N ALA A 407 9.77 12.72 25.20
CA ALA A 407 10.78 13.77 25.37
C ALA A 407 10.22 15.18 25.15
N LEU A 408 8.95 15.31 24.84
CA LEU A 408 8.27 16.61 24.87
C LEU A 408 8.11 17.09 26.31
N PRO A 409 8.13 18.40 26.55
CA PRO A 409 7.90 18.95 27.90
C PRO A 409 6.57 18.47 28.47
N ALA A 410 6.47 18.37 29.79
CA ALA A 410 5.21 18.06 30.46
C ALA A 410 4.17 19.15 30.16
N MET A 411 3.03 18.75 29.64
CA MET A 411 1.95 19.61 29.16
C MET A 411 0.65 19.32 29.89
N SER A 412 -0.16 20.34 30.09
CA SER A 412 -1.57 20.14 30.48
C SER A 412 -2.38 19.60 29.30
N ALA A 413 -3.52 18.96 29.56
CA ALA A 413 -4.40 18.44 28.50
C ALA A 413 -4.85 19.51 27.47
N ALA A 414 -4.92 20.79 27.88
CA ALA A 414 -5.23 21.89 26.98
C ALA A 414 -4.05 22.21 26.05
N GLN A 415 -2.82 22.13 26.57
CA GLN A 415 -1.60 22.34 25.80
C GLN A 415 -1.34 21.19 24.83
N GLU A 416 -1.52 19.93 25.27
CA GLU A 416 -1.46 18.75 24.38
C GLU A 416 -2.41 18.91 23.20
N LYS A 417 -3.67 19.31 23.47
CA LYS A 417 -4.64 19.56 22.41
C LYS A 417 -4.21 20.65 21.42
N THR A 418 -3.46 21.66 21.88
CA THR A 418 -2.93 22.71 21.00
C THR A 418 -1.83 22.16 20.10
N VAL A 419 -0.90 21.37 20.65
CA VAL A 419 0.16 20.72 19.91
C VAL A 419 -0.41 19.71 18.89
N ASP A 420 -1.39 18.92 19.28
CA ASP A 420 -2.07 17.98 18.38
C ASP A 420 -2.74 18.70 17.22
N LYS A 421 -3.47 19.78 17.49
CA LYS A 421 -4.09 20.59 16.43
C LYS A 421 -3.04 21.18 15.47
N TYR A 422 -1.90 21.61 15.99
CA TYR A 422 -0.80 22.10 15.14
C TYR A 422 -0.26 20.98 14.25
N ARG A 423 -0.04 19.79 14.79
CA ARG A 423 0.39 18.61 14.04
C ARG A 423 -0.60 18.21 12.95
N ASP A 424 -1.89 18.20 13.27
CA ASP A 424 -2.96 17.93 12.30
C ASP A 424 -2.98 18.98 11.17
N ASN A 425 -2.75 20.24 11.51
CA ASN A 425 -2.62 21.29 10.51
C ASN A 425 -1.38 21.11 9.63
N LEU A 426 -0.20 20.81 10.19
CA LEU A 426 0.98 20.48 9.41
C LEU A 426 0.73 19.34 8.43
N ASP A 427 0.09 18.28 8.92
CA ASP A 427 -0.27 17.13 8.07
C ASP A 427 -1.23 17.55 6.93
N SER A 428 -2.13 18.50 7.15
CA SER A 428 -3.04 19.01 6.10
C SER A 428 -2.33 19.77 4.97
N PHE A 429 -1.20 20.41 5.25
CA PHE A 429 -0.35 21.05 4.23
C PHE A 429 0.45 20.03 3.40
N LEU A 430 0.90 18.95 4.03
CA LEU A 430 1.80 17.96 3.43
C LEU A 430 1.09 16.75 2.84
N GLN A 431 0.00 16.32 3.49
CA GLN A 431 -0.70 15.09 3.16
C GLN A 431 -1.86 15.35 2.20
N TYR A 432 -1.51 15.66 0.96
CA TYR A 432 -2.48 15.92 -0.10
C TYR A 432 -2.23 15.00 -1.28
N ILE A 433 -3.28 14.33 -1.74
CA ILE A 433 -3.24 13.48 -2.93
C ILE A 433 -4.27 14.02 -3.93
N PRO A 434 -3.84 14.54 -5.09
CA PRO A 434 -4.74 15.00 -6.14
C PRO A 434 -5.71 13.92 -6.58
N THR A 435 -6.96 14.30 -6.86
CA THR A 435 -7.99 13.33 -7.29
C THR A 435 -7.58 12.56 -8.55
N TRP A 436 -6.87 13.22 -9.48
CA TRP A 436 -6.42 12.53 -10.69
C TRP A 436 -5.40 11.42 -10.41
N VAL A 437 -4.56 11.57 -9.37
CA VAL A 437 -3.64 10.50 -8.93
C VAL A 437 -4.43 9.32 -8.40
N LYS A 438 -5.47 9.55 -7.58
CA LYS A 438 -6.38 8.49 -7.13
C LYS A 438 -7.03 7.76 -8.30
N VAL A 439 -7.57 8.50 -9.27
CA VAL A 439 -8.19 7.92 -10.49
C VAL A 439 -7.18 7.12 -11.31
N ALA A 440 -5.98 7.64 -11.52
CA ALA A 440 -4.93 6.96 -12.28
C ALA A 440 -4.52 5.61 -11.63
N VAL A 441 -4.29 5.63 -10.32
CA VAL A 441 -3.96 4.44 -9.54
C VAL A 441 -5.13 3.45 -9.51
N ALA A 442 -6.36 3.94 -9.30
CA ALA A 442 -7.57 3.12 -9.29
C ALA A 442 -7.78 2.38 -10.62
N LEU A 443 -7.54 3.07 -11.73
CA LEU A 443 -7.62 2.47 -13.06
C LEU A 443 -6.47 1.49 -13.30
N ALA A 444 -5.24 1.82 -12.92
CA ALA A 444 -4.10 0.93 -13.08
C ALA A 444 -4.31 -0.39 -12.29
N LEU A 445 -4.65 -0.29 -11.00
CA LEU A 445 -4.91 -1.44 -10.14
C LEU A 445 -6.12 -2.25 -10.62
N GLY A 446 -7.25 -1.58 -10.90
CA GLY A 446 -8.48 -2.23 -11.35
C GLY A 446 -8.33 -2.93 -12.70
N LEU A 447 -7.65 -2.32 -13.67
CA LEU A 447 -7.37 -2.94 -14.96
C LEU A 447 -6.35 -4.08 -14.82
N GLY A 448 -5.35 -3.94 -13.95
CA GLY A 448 -4.42 -5.01 -13.61
C GLY A 448 -5.14 -6.23 -13.08
N THR A 449 -6.12 -6.05 -12.19
CA THR A 449 -6.96 -7.12 -11.63
C THR A 449 -7.67 -7.95 -12.72
N MET A 450 -8.02 -7.34 -13.85
CA MET A 450 -8.73 -8.02 -14.94
C MET A 450 -7.82 -8.86 -15.85
N VAL A 451 -6.50 -8.68 -15.75
CA VAL A 451 -5.50 -9.31 -16.63
C VAL A 451 -4.50 -10.13 -15.81
N GLY A 452 -3.95 -11.18 -16.39
CA GLY A 452 -2.85 -11.96 -15.76
C GLY A 452 -3.26 -12.91 -14.61
N TRP A 453 -4.43 -12.77 -14.05
CA TRP A 453 -4.94 -13.46 -12.86
C TRP A 453 -4.88 -15.00 -12.91
N LYS A 454 -5.00 -15.59 -14.09
CA LYS A 454 -5.23 -17.04 -14.26
C LYS A 454 -4.13 -17.90 -13.64
N ARG A 455 -2.85 -17.50 -13.75
CA ARG A 455 -1.73 -18.29 -13.24
C ARG A 455 -1.79 -18.45 -11.73
N ILE A 456 -2.03 -17.35 -11.02
CA ILE A 456 -2.08 -17.33 -9.56
C ILE A 456 -3.37 -17.99 -9.06
N VAL A 457 -4.52 -17.70 -9.66
CA VAL A 457 -5.81 -18.32 -9.30
C VAL A 457 -5.75 -19.84 -9.42
N VAL A 458 -5.13 -20.38 -10.50
CA VAL A 458 -4.96 -21.83 -10.65
C VAL A 458 -4.02 -22.39 -9.56
N THR A 459 -2.98 -21.68 -9.20
CA THR A 459 -2.10 -22.14 -8.12
C THR A 459 -2.82 -22.18 -6.79
N VAL A 460 -3.55 -21.12 -6.44
CA VAL A 460 -4.30 -21.04 -5.17
C VAL A 460 -5.41 -22.06 -5.11
N GLY A 461 -6.18 -22.24 -6.18
CA GLY A 461 -7.35 -23.12 -6.20
C GLY A 461 -7.06 -24.59 -6.46
N GLU A 462 -5.95 -24.92 -7.13
CA GLU A 462 -5.69 -26.31 -7.59
C GLU A 462 -4.40 -26.92 -7.04
N ARG A 463 -3.41 -26.08 -6.61
CA ARG A 463 -2.08 -26.58 -6.24
C ARG A 463 -1.76 -26.49 -4.76
N ILE A 464 -2.33 -25.52 -4.04
CA ILE A 464 -2.07 -25.31 -2.61
C ILE A 464 -2.93 -26.26 -1.77
N GLY A 465 -4.22 -26.43 -2.12
CA GLY A 465 -5.14 -27.32 -1.41
C GLY A 465 -5.03 -28.77 -1.87
N LYS A 466 -5.15 -29.73 -0.92
CA LYS A 466 -5.29 -31.16 -1.26
C LYS A 466 -6.72 -31.52 -1.66
N GLU A 467 -7.68 -30.75 -1.20
CA GLU A 467 -9.11 -30.95 -1.44
C GLU A 467 -9.73 -29.67 -2.00
N HIS A 468 -10.87 -29.79 -2.67
CA HIS A 468 -11.61 -28.64 -3.16
C HIS A 468 -12.12 -27.78 -1.98
N MET A 469 -11.98 -26.47 -2.12
CA MET A 469 -12.45 -25.49 -1.14
C MET A 469 -13.98 -25.61 -0.95
N THR A 470 -14.41 -25.69 0.31
CA THR A 470 -15.84 -25.65 0.65
C THR A 470 -16.33 -24.19 0.72
N TYR A 471 -17.66 -24.01 0.58
CA TYR A 471 -18.26 -22.66 0.70
C TYR A 471 -17.92 -21.99 2.04
N GLY A 472 -18.03 -22.73 3.15
CA GLY A 472 -17.74 -22.23 4.49
C GLY A 472 -16.28 -21.85 4.71
N GLN A 473 -15.32 -22.60 4.12
CA GLN A 473 -13.90 -22.26 4.18
C GLN A 473 -13.62 -20.96 3.44
N GLY A 474 -14.09 -20.84 2.19
CA GLY A 474 -13.89 -19.65 1.38
C GLY A 474 -14.47 -18.39 2.02
N MET A 475 -15.75 -18.45 2.44
CA MET A 475 -16.39 -17.32 3.13
C MET A 475 -15.67 -16.90 4.40
N SER A 476 -15.23 -17.86 5.24
CA SER A 476 -14.54 -17.56 6.49
C SER A 476 -13.18 -16.89 6.23
N ALA A 477 -12.43 -17.37 5.25
CA ALA A 477 -11.15 -16.79 4.87
C ALA A 477 -11.32 -15.36 4.34
N GLU A 478 -12.25 -15.14 3.40
CA GLU A 478 -12.48 -13.82 2.81
C GLU A 478 -13.05 -12.82 3.82
N LEU A 479 -13.96 -13.23 4.71
CA LEU A 479 -14.51 -12.34 5.72
C LEU A 479 -13.42 -11.86 6.70
N VAL A 480 -12.52 -12.74 7.10
CA VAL A 480 -11.38 -12.37 7.95
C VAL A 480 -10.40 -11.50 7.18
N ALA A 481 -10.08 -11.84 5.93
CA ALA A 481 -9.20 -11.02 5.09
C ALA A 481 -9.76 -9.59 4.92
N MET A 482 -11.03 -9.45 4.54
CA MET A 482 -11.71 -8.15 4.43
C MET A 482 -11.60 -7.34 5.73
N SER A 483 -11.88 -7.96 6.86
CA SER A 483 -11.89 -7.28 8.17
C SER A 483 -10.48 -6.89 8.62
N THR A 484 -9.48 -7.73 8.40
CA THR A 484 -8.08 -7.45 8.79
C THR A 484 -7.45 -6.39 7.89
N ILE A 485 -7.74 -6.39 6.58
CA ILE A 485 -7.28 -5.35 5.66
C ILE A 485 -7.90 -3.99 6.02
N ALA A 486 -9.23 -3.97 6.25
CA ALA A 486 -9.93 -2.73 6.64
C ALA A 486 -9.41 -2.16 7.98
N ALA A 487 -9.12 -3.04 8.96
CA ALA A 487 -8.52 -2.61 10.21
C ALA A 487 -7.11 -2.05 10.00
N ALA A 488 -6.28 -2.71 9.21
CA ALA A 488 -4.92 -2.24 8.90
C ALA A 488 -4.93 -0.88 8.17
N ASP A 489 -5.88 -0.68 7.24
CA ASP A 489 -6.08 0.59 6.54
C ASP A 489 -6.41 1.72 7.54
N GLY A 490 -7.29 1.46 8.51
CA GLY A 490 -7.61 2.40 9.59
C GLY A 490 -6.41 2.80 10.47
N PHE A 491 -5.40 1.93 10.59
CA PHE A 491 -4.16 2.21 11.31
C PHE A 491 -3.01 2.71 10.39
N GLY A 492 -3.28 2.96 9.11
CA GLY A 492 -2.29 3.39 8.13
C GLY A 492 -1.18 2.35 7.90
N MET A 493 -1.48 1.06 8.06
CA MET A 493 -0.53 -0.03 7.89
C MET A 493 -0.74 -0.75 6.55
N PRO A 494 0.33 -0.99 5.77
CA PRO A 494 0.27 -1.85 4.60
C PRO A 494 0.09 -3.31 5.03
N VAL A 495 -0.69 -4.06 4.30
CA VAL A 495 -0.90 -5.52 4.48
C VAL A 495 -0.68 -6.28 3.19
#